data_362e3fec2c2eb75ed93d82ba4f6dc9eb
#
_entry.id   362e3fec2c2eb75ed93d82ba4f6dc9eb
#
_cell.length_a   1.000
_cell.length_b   1.000
_cell.length_c   1.000
_cell.angle_alpha   90.00
_cell.angle_beta   90.00
_cell.angle_gamma   90.00
#
_symmetry.space_group_name_H-M   'P 1'
#
loop_
_entity.id
_entity.type
_entity.pdbx_description
1 polymer ?
#
loop_
_entity_poly.entity_id
_entity_poly.type
_entity_poly.pdbx_seq_one_letter_code
_entity_poly.pdbx_strand_id
1 'polypeptide(L)'
;MKKVLIKGMNSGYLKPTRLSFPDDEKAYDWLALLLDAYYIVDKGIAEAIKKETKRHRKLACSKGCSSCCKTHQTIPVYPLELVGISWYATEKLSGKDREELKNQLRWHKKDDPCPFLLNGVCIIHPMRPIACRQFNVLDEPCADNEDPYYTRLKDVLPPVKQYVDRAFFIMLPFYGVNDESERQQLIQSGSVHKLVKLIQTCNWKTLADRMDEFDKNKSR
;
A
#
# COMPACT_ATOMS: atom_id res chain seq x y z
N MET A 1 -15.67 12.65 33.67
CA MET A 1 -15.49 11.63 32.61
C MET A 1 -13.98 11.44 32.40
N LYS A 2 -13.41 10.30 32.85
CA LYS A 2 -11.97 9.99 32.71
C LYS A 2 -11.64 9.72 31.23
N LYS A 3 -10.73 10.51 30.64
CA LYS A 3 -10.10 10.20 29.35
C LYS A 3 -9.39 8.86 29.47
N VAL A 4 -9.94 7.81 28.87
CA VAL A 4 -9.24 6.54 28.70
C VAL A 4 -8.11 6.83 27.69
N LEU A 5 -6.90 7.00 28.21
CA LEU A 5 -5.67 7.03 27.42
C LEU A 5 -5.48 5.63 26.85
N ILE A 6 -5.76 5.48 25.55
CA ILE A 6 -5.50 4.26 24.78
C ILE A 6 -3.98 4.17 24.61
N LYS A 7 -3.32 3.55 25.61
CA LYS A 7 -1.88 3.23 25.58
C LYS A 7 -1.68 2.15 24.50
N GLY A 8 -0.98 2.49 23.40
CA GLY A 8 -0.51 1.52 22.39
C GLY A 8 -1.03 1.69 20.98
N MET A 9 -2.00 2.57 20.69
CA MET A 9 -2.42 2.83 19.31
C MET A 9 -1.37 3.67 18.58
N ASN A 10 -0.91 3.16 17.43
CA ASN A 10 -0.02 3.90 16.54
C ASN A 10 -0.72 5.18 16.09
N SER A 11 -0.30 6.34 16.60
CA SER A 11 -0.94 7.65 16.35
C SER A 11 -1.04 8.01 14.86
N GLY A 12 -0.18 7.42 14.02
CA GLY A 12 -0.19 7.60 12.57
C GLY A 12 -1.46 7.10 11.88
N TYR A 13 -2.12 6.06 12.41
CA TYR A 13 -3.41 5.59 11.84
C TYR A 13 -4.57 6.55 12.13
N LEU A 14 -4.53 7.28 13.24
CA LEU A 14 -5.63 8.16 13.65
C LEU A 14 -5.51 9.59 13.11
N LYS A 15 -4.30 9.99 12.74
CA LYS A 15 -3.98 11.30 12.15
C LYS A 15 -3.06 11.10 10.95
N PRO A 16 -3.58 10.58 9.83
CA PRO A 16 -2.76 10.37 8.65
C PRO A 16 -2.19 11.69 8.13
N THR A 17 -0.95 11.65 7.72
CA THR A 17 -0.25 12.77 7.08
C THR A 17 0.07 12.38 5.64
N ARG A 18 -0.20 13.29 4.71
CA ARG A 18 0.21 13.09 3.32
C ARG A 18 1.72 13.01 3.22
N LEU A 19 2.20 11.98 2.56
CA LEU A 19 3.61 11.90 2.16
C LEU A 19 3.92 13.02 1.17
N SER A 20 5.12 13.57 1.22
CA SER A 20 5.56 14.64 0.32
C SER A 20 7.01 14.42 -0.10
N PHE A 21 7.23 14.54 -1.41
CA PHE A 21 8.54 14.51 -2.07
C PHE A 21 8.59 15.70 -3.05
N PRO A 22 8.78 16.94 -2.55
CA PRO A 22 8.49 18.16 -3.33
C PRO A 22 9.26 18.28 -4.65
N ASP A 23 10.51 17.82 -4.69
CA ASP A 23 11.31 17.88 -5.91
C ASP A 23 10.92 16.79 -6.91
N ASP A 24 10.60 15.60 -6.41
CA ASP A 24 10.12 14.51 -7.27
C ASP A 24 8.70 14.78 -7.77
N GLU A 25 7.83 15.38 -6.96
CA GLU A 25 6.48 15.79 -7.38
C GLU A 25 6.49 16.85 -8.49
N LYS A 26 7.54 17.68 -8.56
CA LYS A 26 7.77 18.60 -9.69
C LYS A 26 8.29 17.89 -10.93
N ALA A 27 9.07 16.82 -10.76
CA ALA A 27 9.65 16.06 -11.85
C ALA A 27 8.69 15.02 -12.44
N TYR A 28 7.74 14.52 -11.63
CA TYR A 28 6.83 13.43 -11.97
C TYR A 28 5.38 13.79 -11.63
N ASP A 29 4.61 14.27 -12.60
CA ASP A 29 3.20 14.67 -12.42
C ASP A 29 2.31 13.58 -11.82
N TRP A 30 2.60 12.32 -12.13
CA TRP A 30 1.88 11.16 -11.60
C TRP A 30 2.08 10.96 -10.10
N LEU A 31 3.18 11.44 -9.53
CA LEU A 31 3.52 11.18 -8.13
C LEU A 31 2.56 11.89 -7.18
N ALA A 32 2.21 13.14 -7.48
CA ALA A 32 1.23 13.88 -6.70
C ALA A 32 -0.13 13.16 -6.67
N LEU A 33 -0.59 12.63 -7.81
CA LEU A 33 -1.84 11.86 -7.91
C LEU A 33 -1.81 10.63 -7.00
N LEU A 34 -0.71 9.89 -6.99
CA LEU A 34 -0.55 8.69 -6.17
C LEU A 34 -0.52 9.02 -4.67
N LEU A 35 0.24 10.06 -4.29
CA LEU A 35 0.36 10.45 -2.88
C LEU A 35 -0.95 11.00 -2.33
N ASP A 36 -1.71 11.74 -3.13
CA ASP A 36 -3.05 12.22 -2.77
C ASP A 36 -4.03 11.05 -2.62
N ALA A 37 -4.01 10.09 -3.54
CA ALA A 37 -4.84 8.89 -3.45
C ALA A 37 -4.54 8.10 -2.17
N TYR A 38 -3.27 7.89 -1.85
CA TYR A 38 -2.85 7.21 -0.63
C TYR A 38 -3.30 7.95 0.63
N TYR A 39 -3.15 9.27 0.65
CA TYR A 39 -3.61 10.09 1.77
C TYR A 39 -5.13 10.00 1.98
N ILE A 40 -5.90 10.01 0.91
CA ILE A 40 -7.36 9.84 0.97
C ILE A 40 -7.73 8.47 1.53
N VAL A 41 -7.08 7.41 1.09
CA VAL A 41 -7.29 6.06 1.64
C VAL A 41 -6.94 6.01 3.13
N ASP A 42 -5.80 6.56 3.54
CA ASP A 42 -5.38 6.59 4.94
C ASP A 42 -6.38 7.37 5.82
N LYS A 43 -7.03 8.43 5.30
CA LYS A 43 -8.15 9.11 5.98
C LYS A 43 -9.36 8.20 6.16
N GLY A 44 -9.71 7.42 5.13
CA GLY A 44 -10.79 6.44 5.22
C GLY A 44 -10.51 5.36 6.26
N ILE A 45 -9.27 4.88 6.34
CA ILE A 45 -8.82 3.91 7.35
C ILE A 45 -8.95 4.52 8.76
N ALA A 46 -8.50 5.76 8.95
CA ALA A 46 -8.62 6.45 10.24
C ALA A 46 -10.08 6.60 10.69
N GLU A 47 -10.99 6.88 9.75
CA GLU A 47 -12.43 6.95 10.03
C GLU A 47 -13.01 5.59 10.40
N ALA A 48 -12.67 4.54 9.65
CA ALA A 48 -13.09 3.17 9.95
C ALA A 48 -12.63 2.73 11.33
N ILE A 49 -11.36 2.95 11.67
CA ILE A 49 -10.81 2.62 13.00
C ILE A 49 -11.55 3.38 14.10
N LYS A 50 -11.81 4.68 13.92
CA LYS A 50 -12.59 5.47 14.90
C LYS A 50 -14.00 4.91 15.11
N LYS A 51 -14.64 4.45 14.03
CA LYS A 51 -15.98 3.84 14.08
C LYS A 51 -15.95 2.52 14.87
N GLU A 52 -14.98 1.65 14.59
CA GLU A 52 -14.84 0.38 15.30
C GLU A 52 -14.43 0.57 16.77
N THR A 53 -13.58 1.56 17.06
CA THR A 53 -13.24 1.91 18.46
C THR A 53 -14.46 2.35 19.27
N LYS A 54 -15.41 3.07 18.66
CA LYS A 54 -16.69 3.40 19.31
C LYS A 54 -17.56 2.17 19.62
N ARG A 55 -17.33 1.06 18.91
CA ARG A 55 -17.95 -0.25 19.13
C ARG A 55 -17.14 -1.13 20.08
N HIS A 56 -16.15 -0.54 20.77
CA HIS A 56 -15.24 -1.24 21.70
C HIS A 56 -14.29 -2.24 21.06
N ARG A 57 -14.14 -2.21 19.71
CA ARG A 57 -13.16 -3.02 19.02
C ARG A 57 -11.79 -2.33 18.99
N LYS A 58 -10.72 -3.11 18.94
CA LYS A 58 -9.34 -2.62 18.99
C LYS A 58 -8.60 -2.98 17.70
N LEU A 59 -7.74 -2.09 17.22
CA LEU A 59 -6.82 -2.41 16.13
C LEU A 59 -5.77 -3.39 16.66
N ALA A 60 -5.68 -4.57 16.05
CA ALA A 60 -4.69 -5.59 16.37
C ALA A 60 -3.36 -5.37 15.65
N CYS A 61 -3.39 -4.76 14.44
CA CYS A 61 -2.19 -4.42 13.69
C CYS A 61 -1.35 -3.38 14.43
N SER A 62 -0.07 -3.68 14.63
CA SER A 62 0.91 -2.82 15.29
C SER A 62 2.05 -2.42 14.35
N LYS A 63 2.85 -1.44 14.76
CA LYS A 63 4.06 -1.05 14.03
C LYS A 63 5.01 -2.25 13.94
N GLY A 64 5.47 -2.56 12.73
CA GLY A 64 6.36 -3.71 12.46
C GLY A 64 5.62 -5.03 12.23
N CYS A 65 4.29 -5.07 12.31
CA CYS A 65 3.53 -6.26 11.90
C CYS A 65 3.73 -6.54 10.41
N SER A 66 4.00 -7.79 10.07
CA SER A 66 4.23 -8.26 8.70
C SER A 66 3.49 -9.56 8.36
N SER A 67 2.53 -9.99 9.18
CA SER A 67 1.79 -11.24 8.98
C SER A 67 1.16 -11.32 7.58
N CYS A 68 0.43 -10.27 7.15
CA CYS A 68 -0.14 -10.21 5.81
C CYS A 68 0.91 -10.28 4.68
N CYS A 69 2.14 -9.78 4.89
CA CYS A 69 3.21 -9.89 3.92
C CYS A 69 3.75 -11.34 3.77
N LYS A 70 3.54 -12.19 4.78
CA LYS A 70 3.95 -13.60 4.76
C LYS A 70 2.87 -14.51 4.14
N THR A 71 1.61 -14.19 4.33
CA THR A 71 0.49 -15.12 4.07
C THR A 71 -0.34 -14.74 2.84
N HIS A 72 -0.48 -13.46 2.51
CA HIS A 72 -1.38 -13.02 1.43
C HIS A 72 -0.76 -13.22 0.05
N GLN A 73 -1.44 -14.03 -0.78
CA GLN A 73 -1.01 -14.36 -2.14
C GLN A 73 -1.77 -13.57 -3.24
N THR A 74 -2.84 -12.87 -2.88
CA THR A 74 -3.74 -12.23 -3.84
C THR A 74 -3.86 -10.72 -3.62
N ILE A 75 -2.74 -10.05 -3.32
CA ILE A 75 -2.72 -8.60 -3.09
C ILE A 75 -2.88 -7.86 -4.41
N PRO A 76 -4.00 -7.14 -4.62
CA PRO A 76 -4.20 -6.35 -5.83
C PRO A 76 -3.30 -5.11 -5.83
N VAL A 77 -2.77 -4.79 -6.99
CA VAL A 77 -1.94 -3.60 -7.25
C VAL A 77 -2.30 -3.01 -8.61
N TYR A 78 -2.36 -1.70 -8.69
CA TYR A 78 -2.72 -0.97 -9.91
C TYR A 78 -1.47 -0.42 -10.62
N PRO A 79 -1.53 -0.17 -11.95
CA PRO A 79 -0.35 0.27 -12.71
C PRO A 79 0.32 1.53 -12.13
N LEU A 80 -0.45 2.54 -11.69
CA LEU A 80 0.13 3.73 -11.05
C LEU A 80 0.88 3.39 -9.75
N GLU A 81 0.36 2.45 -8.97
CA GLU A 81 1.04 1.97 -7.76
C GLU A 81 2.33 1.23 -8.08
N LEU A 82 2.34 0.42 -9.17
CA LEU A 82 3.56 -0.24 -9.66
C LEU A 82 4.63 0.77 -10.08
N VAL A 83 4.22 1.86 -10.73
CA VAL A 83 5.15 2.97 -11.06
C VAL A 83 5.72 3.59 -9.79
N GLY A 84 4.87 3.89 -8.80
CA GLY A 84 5.29 4.43 -7.51
C GLY A 84 6.22 3.49 -6.73
N ILE A 85 5.93 2.19 -6.69
CA ILE A 85 6.80 1.18 -6.08
C ILE A 85 8.15 1.13 -6.80
N SER A 86 8.14 1.10 -8.13
CA SER A 86 9.36 1.06 -8.95
C SER A 86 10.22 2.30 -8.72
N TRP A 87 9.63 3.48 -8.75
CA TRP A 87 10.31 4.74 -8.46
C TRP A 87 10.94 4.72 -7.07
N TYR A 88 10.16 4.37 -6.05
CA TYR A 88 10.64 4.39 -4.67
C TYR A 88 11.79 3.40 -4.45
N ALA A 89 11.67 2.17 -4.97
CA ALA A 89 12.72 1.17 -4.88
C ALA A 89 13.98 1.60 -5.63
N THR A 90 13.83 2.26 -6.77
CA THR A 90 14.94 2.67 -7.65
C THR A 90 15.65 3.92 -7.10
N GLU A 91 14.91 4.91 -6.64
CA GLU A 91 15.47 6.25 -6.39
C GLU A 91 15.57 6.61 -4.91
N LYS A 92 14.78 5.97 -4.03
CA LYS A 92 14.69 6.34 -2.61
C LYS A 92 15.34 5.33 -1.67
N LEU A 93 15.41 4.06 -2.06
CA LEU A 93 16.15 3.07 -1.28
C LEU A 93 17.66 3.20 -1.54
N SER A 94 18.45 2.91 -0.53
CA SER A 94 19.93 2.97 -0.61
C SER A 94 20.59 1.98 0.35
N GLY A 95 21.91 1.79 0.22
CA GLY A 95 22.70 0.96 1.10
C GLY A 95 22.36 -0.53 1.05
N LYS A 96 22.57 -1.22 2.16
CA LYS A 96 22.44 -2.68 2.28
C LYS A 96 21.03 -3.17 1.93
N ASP A 97 20.01 -2.51 2.43
CA ASP A 97 18.61 -2.89 2.19
C ASP A 97 18.24 -2.85 0.70
N ARG A 98 18.81 -1.90 -0.06
CA ARG A 98 18.64 -1.82 -1.51
C ARG A 98 19.26 -3.03 -2.22
N GLU A 99 20.49 -3.42 -1.86
CA GLU A 99 21.17 -4.56 -2.46
C GLU A 99 20.48 -5.89 -2.12
N GLU A 100 20.06 -6.05 -0.87
CA GLU A 100 19.28 -7.22 -0.46
C GLU A 100 17.94 -7.31 -1.22
N LEU A 101 17.25 -6.18 -1.39
CA LEU A 101 16.01 -6.12 -2.17
C LEU A 101 16.24 -6.54 -3.62
N LYS A 102 17.28 -6.00 -4.30
CA LYS A 102 17.61 -6.38 -5.70
C LYS A 102 17.79 -7.89 -5.83
N ASN A 103 18.52 -8.49 -4.88
CA ASN A 103 18.74 -9.94 -4.88
C ASN A 103 17.41 -10.71 -4.67
N GLN A 104 16.59 -10.31 -3.70
CA GLN A 104 15.31 -10.93 -3.46
C GLN A 104 14.38 -10.84 -4.69
N LEU A 105 14.28 -9.67 -5.33
CA LEU A 105 13.43 -9.46 -6.50
C LEU A 105 13.84 -10.32 -7.71
N ARG A 106 15.15 -10.61 -7.89
CA ARG A 106 15.65 -11.46 -9.00
C ARG A 106 15.16 -12.90 -8.90
N TRP A 107 15.02 -13.41 -7.69
CA TRP A 107 14.71 -14.82 -7.43
C TRP A 107 13.29 -15.06 -6.91
N HIS A 108 12.51 -13.99 -6.74
CA HIS A 108 11.14 -14.07 -6.24
C HIS A 108 10.28 -14.97 -7.12
N LYS A 109 9.53 -15.87 -6.48
CA LYS A 109 8.55 -16.76 -7.09
C LYS A 109 7.14 -16.43 -6.59
N LYS A 110 6.13 -16.82 -7.37
CA LYS A 110 4.73 -16.51 -7.09
C LYS A 110 4.28 -16.92 -5.68
N ASP A 111 4.77 -18.06 -5.20
CA ASP A 111 4.33 -18.63 -3.92
C ASP A 111 5.21 -18.19 -2.72
N ASP A 112 6.23 -17.37 -2.98
CA ASP A 112 7.04 -16.77 -1.93
C ASP A 112 6.22 -15.70 -1.14
N PRO A 113 6.63 -15.34 0.08
CA PRO A 113 6.14 -14.16 0.77
C PRO A 113 6.23 -12.90 -0.12
N CYS A 114 5.55 -11.82 0.29
CA CYS A 114 5.57 -10.55 -0.47
C CYS A 114 7.00 -10.18 -0.92
N PRO A 115 7.22 -9.84 -2.20
CA PRO A 115 8.54 -9.51 -2.76
C PRO A 115 9.24 -8.33 -2.06
N PHE A 116 8.51 -7.55 -1.29
CA PHE A 116 9.02 -6.39 -0.55
C PHE A 116 9.11 -6.63 0.96
N LEU A 117 8.91 -7.85 1.42
CA LEU A 117 9.15 -8.25 2.81
C LEU A 117 10.65 -8.56 2.96
N LEU A 118 11.40 -7.66 3.59
CA LEU A 118 12.82 -7.82 3.84
C LEU A 118 13.09 -7.77 5.35
N ASN A 119 13.76 -8.77 5.88
CA ASN A 119 14.10 -8.84 7.32
C ASN A 119 12.89 -8.62 8.25
N GLY A 120 11.71 -9.11 7.87
CA GLY A 120 10.49 -8.99 8.65
C GLY A 120 9.77 -7.64 8.54
N VAL A 121 10.23 -6.72 7.68
CA VAL A 121 9.60 -5.42 7.47
C VAL A 121 9.28 -5.17 6.00
N CYS A 122 8.23 -4.39 5.74
CA CYS A 122 7.91 -3.94 4.38
C CYS A 122 8.87 -2.80 3.99
N ILE A 123 9.83 -3.08 3.09
CA ILE A 123 10.84 -2.10 2.69
C ILE A 123 10.26 -0.93 1.87
N ILE A 124 9.13 -1.14 1.22
CA ILE A 124 8.40 -0.11 0.49
C ILE A 124 7.20 0.44 1.29
N HIS A 125 7.23 0.37 2.62
CA HIS A 125 6.08 0.73 3.45
C HIS A 125 5.44 2.09 3.12
N PRO A 126 6.18 3.17 2.79
CA PRO A 126 5.60 4.44 2.36
C PRO A 126 4.78 4.33 1.06
N MET A 127 5.18 3.44 0.15
CA MET A 127 4.58 3.24 -1.17
C MET A 127 3.79 1.92 -1.28
N ARG A 128 3.42 1.31 -0.14
CA ARG A 128 2.60 0.09 -0.14
C ARG A 128 1.26 0.34 -0.83
N PRO A 129 0.74 -0.62 -1.61
CA PRO A 129 -0.52 -0.49 -2.35
C PRO A 129 -1.72 -0.16 -1.46
N ILE A 130 -2.77 0.40 -2.07
CA ILE A 130 -4.07 0.68 -1.43
C ILE A 130 -4.59 -0.56 -0.68
N ALA A 131 -4.52 -1.73 -1.30
CA ALA A 131 -4.93 -2.98 -0.66
C ALA A 131 -4.17 -3.26 0.63
N CYS A 132 -2.83 -3.08 0.64
CA CYS A 132 -2.02 -3.24 1.83
C CYS A 132 -2.31 -2.18 2.91
N ARG A 133 -2.65 -0.94 2.50
CA ARG A 133 -3.03 0.12 3.43
C ARG A 133 -4.33 -0.20 4.13
N GLN A 134 -5.31 -0.72 3.40
CA GLN A 134 -6.66 -1.02 3.88
C GLN A 134 -6.74 -2.29 4.72
N PHE A 135 -5.82 -3.25 4.52
CA PHE A 135 -5.87 -4.50 5.26
C PHE A 135 -5.40 -4.29 6.70
N ASN A 136 -6.35 -4.19 7.60
CA ASN A 136 -6.12 -4.03 9.03
C ASN A 136 -7.02 -5.01 9.78
N VAL A 137 -6.50 -5.62 10.85
CA VAL A 137 -7.20 -6.62 11.64
C VAL A 137 -7.56 -6.05 13.00
N LEU A 138 -8.73 -6.41 13.50
CA LEU A 138 -9.30 -5.96 14.76
C LEU A 138 -9.22 -7.07 15.80
N ASP A 139 -9.19 -6.66 17.07
CA ASP A 139 -9.27 -7.41 18.30
C ASP A 139 -8.09 -8.35 18.54
N GLU A 140 -7.94 -9.42 17.75
CA GLU A 140 -6.87 -10.41 17.96
C GLU A 140 -5.79 -10.32 16.86
N PRO A 141 -4.49 -10.33 17.20
CA PRO A 141 -3.41 -10.44 16.23
C PRO A 141 -3.57 -11.68 15.35
N CYS A 142 -2.99 -11.64 14.15
CA CYS A 142 -2.93 -12.82 13.30
C CYS A 142 -2.11 -13.92 13.94
N ALA A 143 -2.60 -15.15 13.92
CA ALA A 143 -1.81 -16.34 14.25
C ALA A 143 -0.73 -16.59 13.18
N ASP A 144 0.22 -17.47 13.48
CA ASP A 144 1.24 -17.87 12.50
C ASP A 144 0.56 -18.52 11.29
N ASN A 145 0.95 -18.06 10.10
CA ASN A 145 0.40 -18.49 8.80
C ASN A 145 -1.11 -18.26 8.63
N GLU A 146 -1.73 -17.42 9.46
CA GLU A 146 -3.13 -17.06 9.31
C GLU A 146 -3.31 -16.00 8.24
N ASP A 147 -4.35 -16.19 7.38
CA ASP A 147 -4.94 -15.12 6.58
C ASP A 147 -6.36 -14.81 7.11
N PRO A 148 -6.52 -13.74 7.90
CA PRO A 148 -7.81 -13.36 8.49
C PRO A 148 -8.92 -13.09 7.48
N TYR A 149 -8.59 -12.80 6.23
CA TYR A 149 -9.59 -12.64 5.18
C TYR A 149 -10.42 -13.92 4.97
N TYR A 150 -9.78 -15.08 5.12
CA TYR A 150 -10.44 -16.38 4.96
C TYR A 150 -10.92 -16.98 6.29
N THR A 151 -10.20 -16.73 7.39
CA THR A 151 -10.49 -17.40 8.67
C THR A 151 -11.44 -16.64 9.56
N ARG A 152 -11.41 -15.29 9.53
CA ARG A 152 -12.21 -14.42 10.38
C ARG A 152 -12.48 -13.05 9.77
N LEU A 153 -13.07 -13.05 8.58
CA LEU A 153 -13.37 -11.83 7.79
C LEU A 153 -14.07 -10.74 8.61
N LYS A 154 -14.89 -11.10 9.60
CA LYS A 154 -15.56 -10.15 10.52
C LYS A 154 -14.58 -9.28 11.32
N ASP A 155 -13.34 -9.72 11.47
CA ASP A 155 -12.27 -9.01 12.19
C ASP A 155 -11.37 -8.21 11.25
N VAL A 156 -11.57 -8.31 9.94
CA VAL A 156 -10.90 -7.46 8.96
C VAL A 156 -11.64 -6.13 8.86
N LEU A 157 -10.92 -5.03 9.01
CA LEU A 157 -11.48 -3.68 8.93
C LEU A 157 -12.08 -3.44 7.53
N PRO A 158 -13.39 -3.17 7.41
CA PRO A 158 -14.00 -2.94 6.11
C PRO A 158 -13.53 -1.60 5.52
N PRO A 159 -13.22 -1.54 4.22
CA PRO A 159 -12.88 -0.29 3.56
C PRO A 159 -14.07 0.67 3.54
N VAL A 160 -13.81 1.96 3.68
CA VAL A 160 -14.84 3.00 3.54
C VAL A 160 -14.94 3.39 2.06
N LYS A 161 -15.95 2.88 1.38
CA LYS A 161 -16.13 2.96 -0.08
C LYS A 161 -15.90 4.37 -0.65
N GLN A 162 -16.47 5.41 -0.05
CA GLN A 162 -16.32 6.79 -0.52
C GLN A 162 -14.87 7.26 -0.63
N TYR A 163 -13.99 6.82 0.28
CA TYR A 163 -12.57 7.16 0.25
C TYR A 163 -11.82 6.36 -0.82
N VAL A 164 -12.20 5.10 -1.00
CA VAL A 164 -11.65 4.24 -2.06
C VAL A 164 -12.03 4.79 -3.43
N ASP A 165 -13.30 5.08 -3.65
CA ASP A 165 -13.80 5.68 -4.89
C ASP A 165 -13.08 7.02 -5.18
N ARG A 166 -12.91 7.87 -4.17
CA ARG A 166 -12.20 9.14 -4.33
C ARG A 166 -10.72 8.96 -4.65
N ALA A 167 -10.06 7.98 -4.06
CA ALA A 167 -8.68 7.68 -4.38
C ALA A 167 -8.52 7.24 -5.84
N PHE A 168 -9.39 6.34 -6.33
CA PHE A 168 -9.38 5.97 -7.75
C PHE A 168 -9.70 7.14 -8.65
N PHE A 169 -10.65 7.99 -8.29
CA PHE A 169 -10.97 9.20 -9.05
C PHE A 169 -9.74 10.10 -9.25
N ILE A 170 -8.90 10.23 -8.22
CA ILE A 170 -7.64 10.99 -8.26
C ILE A 170 -6.61 10.32 -9.16
N MET A 171 -6.57 8.98 -9.20
CA MET A 171 -5.59 8.23 -9.98
C MET A 171 -5.93 8.16 -11.48
N LEU A 172 -7.20 8.32 -11.88
CA LEU A 172 -7.65 8.10 -13.26
C LEU A 172 -7.00 9.02 -14.31
N PRO A 173 -6.60 10.29 -14.03
CA PRO A 173 -5.85 11.10 -14.99
C PRO A 173 -4.53 10.46 -15.46
N PHE A 174 -3.87 9.65 -14.63
CA PHE A 174 -2.69 8.89 -15.02
C PHE A 174 -2.96 7.93 -16.18
N TYR A 175 -4.19 7.43 -16.31
CA TYR A 175 -4.64 6.52 -17.37
C TYR A 175 -5.24 7.26 -18.57
N GLY A 176 -5.09 8.60 -18.64
CA GLY A 176 -5.62 9.43 -19.72
C GLY A 176 -7.10 9.81 -19.57
N VAL A 177 -7.74 9.42 -18.48
CA VAL A 177 -9.16 9.73 -18.21
C VAL A 177 -9.24 11.08 -17.48
N ASN A 178 -9.42 12.17 -18.23
CA ASN A 178 -9.43 13.52 -17.69
C ASN A 178 -10.84 14.08 -17.45
N ASP A 179 -11.84 13.58 -18.16
CA ASP A 179 -13.23 14.00 -17.98
C ASP A 179 -13.81 13.46 -16.67
N GLU A 180 -14.44 14.34 -15.89
CA GLU A 180 -14.95 13.98 -14.56
C GLU A 180 -16.14 13.00 -14.63
N SER A 181 -16.98 13.13 -15.64
CA SER A 181 -18.14 12.24 -15.84
C SER A 181 -17.67 10.84 -16.21
N GLU A 182 -16.69 10.73 -17.11
CA GLU A 182 -16.09 9.46 -17.49
C GLU A 182 -15.42 8.78 -16.28
N ARG A 183 -14.65 9.54 -15.47
CA ARG A 183 -14.06 9.01 -14.23
C ARG A 183 -15.13 8.45 -13.29
N GLN A 184 -16.23 9.19 -13.13
CA GLN A 184 -17.32 8.75 -12.27
C GLN A 184 -17.98 7.47 -12.78
N GLN A 185 -18.19 7.35 -14.08
CA GLN A 185 -18.77 6.14 -14.71
C GLN A 185 -17.84 4.91 -14.53
N LEU A 186 -16.53 5.08 -14.72
CA LEU A 186 -15.55 3.99 -14.53
C LEU A 186 -15.54 3.47 -13.10
N ILE A 187 -15.68 4.36 -12.12
CA ILE A 187 -15.74 3.99 -10.70
C ILE A 187 -17.07 3.28 -10.40
N GLN A 188 -18.21 3.85 -10.82
CA GLN A 188 -19.53 3.29 -10.57
C GLN A 188 -19.71 1.89 -11.21
N SER A 189 -19.19 1.71 -12.40
CA SER A 189 -19.21 0.42 -13.11
C SER A 189 -18.20 -0.60 -12.58
N GLY A 190 -17.27 -0.19 -11.72
CA GLY A 190 -16.15 -1.01 -11.27
C GLY A 190 -15.11 -1.32 -12.36
N SER A 191 -15.19 -0.66 -13.53
CA SER A 191 -14.28 -0.90 -14.66
C SER A 191 -12.82 -0.57 -14.34
N VAL A 192 -12.57 0.31 -13.38
CA VAL A 192 -11.23 0.61 -12.85
C VAL A 192 -10.51 -0.66 -12.34
N HIS A 193 -11.24 -1.65 -11.85
CA HIS A 193 -10.67 -2.89 -11.33
C HIS A 193 -10.19 -3.86 -12.42
N LYS A 194 -10.51 -3.62 -13.70
CA LYS A 194 -9.96 -4.40 -14.83
C LYS A 194 -8.45 -4.17 -15.03
N LEU A 195 -7.91 -3.09 -14.47
CA LEU A 195 -6.48 -2.75 -14.56
C LEU A 195 -5.62 -3.45 -13.51
N VAL A 196 -6.23 -4.17 -12.57
CA VAL A 196 -5.54 -4.77 -11.43
C VAL A 196 -4.62 -5.91 -11.85
N LYS A 197 -3.47 -6.00 -11.17
CA LYS A 197 -2.57 -7.16 -11.18
C LYS A 197 -2.40 -7.67 -9.77
N LEU A 198 -1.89 -8.88 -9.62
CA LEU A 198 -1.50 -9.40 -8.31
C LEU A 198 -0.01 -9.13 -8.08
N ILE A 199 0.35 -8.58 -6.93
CA ILE A 199 1.73 -8.19 -6.62
C ILE A 199 2.69 -9.39 -6.72
N GLN A 200 2.25 -10.59 -6.32
CA GLN A 200 3.04 -11.81 -6.38
C GLN A 200 3.32 -12.30 -7.81
N THR A 201 2.52 -11.88 -8.78
CA THR A 201 2.65 -12.34 -10.18
C THR A 201 3.37 -11.34 -11.10
N CYS A 202 3.77 -10.19 -10.57
CA CYS A 202 4.51 -9.22 -11.35
C CYS A 202 5.96 -9.69 -11.61
N ASN A 203 6.52 -9.26 -12.74
CA ASN A 203 7.92 -9.57 -13.07
C ASN A 203 8.88 -8.65 -12.30
N TRP A 204 9.21 -9.03 -11.08
CA TRP A 204 10.06 -8.23 -10.21
C TRP A 204 11.54 -8.25 -10.60
N LYS A 205 11.99 -9.24 -11.38
CA LYS A 205 13.34 -9.23 -11.96
C LYS A 205 13.58 -7.96 -12.78
N THR A 206 12.60 -7.53 -13.57
CA THR A 206 12.68 -6.29 -14.34
C THR A 206 12.94 -5.07 -13.46
N LEU A 207 12.34 -5.01 -12.26
CA LEU A 207 12.61 -3.94 -11.32
C LEU A 207 14.06 -3.99 -10.80
N ALA A 208 14.57 -5.18 -10.46
CA ALA A 208 15.96 -5.34 -10.03
C ALA A 208 16.95 -4.89 -11.12
N ASP A 209 16.68 -5.27 -12.38
CA ASP A 209 17.51 -4.87 -13.53
C ASP A 209 17.49 -3.33 -13.72
N ARG A 210 16.32 -2.70 -13.58
CA ARG A 210 16.19 -1.22 -13.62
C ARG A 210 16.96 -0.53 -12.48
N MET A 211 16.94 -1.11 -11.29
CA MET A 211 17.72 -0.58 -10.16
C MET A 211 19.23 -0.62 -10.45
N ASP A 212 19.72 -1.69 -11.10
CA ASP A 212 21.14 -1.80 -11.50
C ASP A 212 21.51 -0.78 -12.57
N GLU A 213 20.63 -0.54 -13.55
CA GLU A 213 20.86 0.49 -14.58
C GLU A 213 20.94 1.88 -13.97
N PHE A 214 20.06 2.20 -13.03
CA PHE A 214 20.06 3.47 -12.32
C PHE A 214 21.38 3.66 -11.54
N ASP A 215 21.85 2.64 -10.85
CA ASP A 215 23.09 2.69 -10.08
C ASP A 215 24.31 2.95 -10.99
N LYS A 216 24.39 2.28 -12.15
CA LYS A 216 25.44 2.51 -13.16
C LYS A 216 25.45 3.95 -13.67
N ASN A 217 24.26 4.52 -13.91
CA ASN A 217 24.15 5.90 -14.43
C ASN A 217 24.49 6.95 -13.37
N LYS A 218 24.25 6.68 -12.11
CA LYS A 218 24.58 7.57 -10.98
C LYS A 218 26.07 7.56 -10.63
N SER A 219 26.79 6.51 -11.02
CA SER A 219 28.22 6.33 -10.77
C SER A 219 29.11 6.93 -11.87
N ARG A 220 28.50 7.46 -12.94
CA ARG A 220 29.15 8.19 -14.03
C ARG A 220 29.05 9.69 -13.82
#